data_462bdad0fcfb7f8427c743f64258dd69
#
_entry.id   462bdad0fcfb7f8427c743f64258dd69
#
_cell.length_a   1.000
_cell.length_b   1.000
_cell.length_c   1.000
_cell.angle_alpha   90.00
_cell.angle_beta   90.00
_cell.angle_gamma   90.00
#
_symmetry.space_group_name_H-M   'P 1'
#
loop_
_entity.id
_entity.type
_entity.pdbx_description
1 polymer ?
#
loop_
_entity_poly.entity_id
_entity_poly.type
_entity_poly.pdbx_seq_one_letter_code
_entity_poly.pdbx_strand_id
1 'polypeptide(L)'
;MKQGPPMARKAFAVNDAMRERVRYLAGVGVPQDGIAKIIGCAPKTLRKRFRDDLDRGVAEATATVSGFLFAAAKGGSIPAIIFWLKTRAHWREKTAPDTPVSGDGEANDPVVLILPDNSRDPELTEVLRTAQEKHFARKRRR
;
A
#
# COMPACT_ATOMS: atom_id res chain seq x y z
N MET A 1 42.03 -38.02 -28.50
CA MET A 1 40.87 -37.22 -28.84
C MET A 1 41.12 -35.79 -28.34
N LYS A 2 41.42 -34.85 -29.22
CA LYS A 2 41.66 -33.43 -28.87
C LYS A 2 40.29 -32.75 -28.75
N GLN A 3 39.91 -32.34 -27.54
CA GLN A 3 38.78 -31.47 -27.34
C GLN A 3 39.08 -30.11 -27.96
N GLY A 4 38.24 -29.69 -28.89
CA GLY A 4 38.36 -28.38 -29.54
C GLY A 4 38.19 -27.26 -28.48
N PRO A 5 38.72 -26.06 -28.72
CA PRO A 5 38.64 -24.95 -27.78
C PRO A 5 37.18 -24.64 -27.46
N PRO A 6 36.87 -24.33 -26.17
CA PRO A 6 35.50 -23.99 -25.81
C PRO A 6 35.05 -22.79 -26.62
N MET A 7 33.94 -22.96 -27.35
CA MET A 7 33.30 -21.87 -28.10
C MET A 7 33.03 -20.74 -27.11
N ALA A 8 33.77 -19.65 -27.17
CA ALA A 8 33.57 -18.46 -26.37
C ALA A 8 32.16 -17.96 -26.67
N ARG A 9 31.26 -18.09 -25.68
CA ARG A 9 29.91 -17.55 -25.78
C ARG A 9 30.02 -16.06 -26.04
N LYS A 10 29.49 -15.63 -27.18
CA LYS A 10 29.48 -14.23 -27.61
C LYS A 10 28.96 -13.38 -26.46
N ALA A 11 29.78 -12.48 -25.95
CA ALA A 11 29.40 -11.61 -24.84
C ALA A 11 28.16 -10.79 -25.26
N PHE A 12 27.11 -10.75 -24.42
CA PHE A 12 25.94 -9.96 -24.70
C PHE A 12 26.32 -8.49 -24.79
N ALA A 13 26.18 -7.89 -25.98
CA ALA A 13 26.52 -6.50 -26.24
C ALA A 13 25.40 -5.60 -25.68
N VAL A 14 25.76 -4.72 -24.77
CA VAL A 14 24.86 -3.72 -24.18
C VAL A 14 24.98 -2.45 -25.01
N ASN A 15 23.85 -1.91 -25.46
CA ASN A 15 23.77 -0.61 -26.11
C ASN A 15 22.87 0.36 -25.31
N ASP A 16 22.96 1.65 -25.58
CA ASP A 16 22.22 2.67 -24.86
C ASP A 16 20.69 2.55 -25.04
N ALA A 17 20.25 2.16 -26.26
CA ALA A 17 18.83 1.90 -26.51
C ALA A 17 18.26 0.77 -25.64
N MET A 18 19.07 -0.27 -25.38
CA MET A 18 18.67 -1.33 -24.44
C MET A 18 18.60 -0.81 -23.00
N ARG A 19 19.53 0.07 -22.60
CA ARG A 19 19.51 0.68 -21.27
C ARG A 19 18.26 1.52 -21.06
N GLU A 20 17.91 2.37 -22.01
CA GLU A 20 16.68 3.17 -21.95
C GLU A 20 15.43 2.29 -21.90
N ARG A 21 15.39 1.23 -22.70
CA ARG A 21 14.27 0.29 -22.70
C ARG A 21 14.13 -0.44 -21.37
N VAL A 22 15.24 -0.83 -20.76
CA VAL A 22 15.25 -1.44 -19.41
C VAL A 22 14.76 -0.46 -18.35
N ARG A 23 15.22 0.81 -18.36
CA ARG A 23 14.74 1.86 -17.46
C ARG A 23 13.24 2.06 -17.59
N TYR A 24 12.75 2.20 -18.81
CA TYR A 24 11.33 2.37 -19.06
C TYR A 24 10.50 1.19 -18.54
N LEU A 25 10.87 -0.05 -18.87
CA LEU A 25 10.15 -1.24 -18.44
C LEU A 25 10.18 -1.42 -16.92
N ALA A 26 11.30 -1.11 -16.27
CA ALA A 26 11.42 -1.13 -14.82
C ALA A 26 10.53 -0.06 -14.17
N GLY A 27 10.48 1.14 -14.74
CA GLY A 27 9.63 2.24 -14.26
C GLY A 27 8.14 1.93 -14.36
N VAL A 28 7.70 1.24 -15.40
CA VAL A 28 6.31 0.78 -15.57
C VAL A 28 5.97 -0.40 -14.64
N GLY A 29 6.97 -0.99 -13.97
CA GLY A 29 6.76 -2.08 -13.01
C GLY A 29 6.77 -3.48 -13.62
N VAL A 30 7.35 -3.66 -14.81
CA VAL A 30 7.52 -5.00 -15.41
C VAL A 30 8.51 -5.81 -14.57
N PRO A 31 8.19 -7.06 -14.16
CA PRO A 31 9.10 -7.89 -13.39
C PRO A 31 10.41 -8.18 -14.17
N GLN A 32 11.53 -8.29 -13.44
CA GLN A 32 12.85 -8.47 -14.04
C GLN A 32 12.94 -9.64 -15.01
N ASP A 33 12.26 -10.75 -14.73
CA ASP A 33 12.23 -11.92 -15.62
C ASP A 33 11.48 -11.62 -16.93
N GLY A 34 10.45 -10.77 -16.88
CA GLY A 34 9.76 -10.25 -18.06
C GLY A 34 10.65 -9.35 -18.88
N ILE A 35 11.36 -8.42 -18.23
CA ILE A 35 12.34 -7.53 -18.89
C ILE A 35 13.43 -8.37 -19.56
N ALA A 36 13.97 -9.39 -18.90
CA ALA A 36 15.00 -10.27 -19.46
C ALA A 36 14.54 -10.96 -20.75
N LYS A 37 13.28 -11.42 -20.77
CA LYS A 37 12.67 -12.02 -21.98
C LYS A 37 12.52 -11.01 -23.11
N ILE A 38 12.08 -9.78 -22.81
CA ILE A 38 11.90 -8.71 -23.81
C ILE A 38 13.25 -8.28 -24.41
N ILE A 39 14.29 -8.18 -23.59
CA ILE A 39 15.64 -7.78 -24.00
C ILE A 39 16.39 -8.94 -24.68
N GLY A 40 15.93 -10.18 -24.49
CA GLY A 40 16.57 -11.37 -25.06
C GLY A 40 17.83 -11.81 -24.32
N CYS A 41 17.88 -11.63 -23.00
CA CYS A 41 19.01 -12.05 -22.17
C CYS A 41 18.56 -12.91 -20.98
N ALA A 42 19.54 -13.62 -20.38
CA ALA A 42 19.24 -14.35 -19.15
C ALA A 42 19.01 -13.38 -17.97
N PRO A 43 18.10 -13.70 -17.02
CA PRO A 43 17.83 -12.85 -15.85
C PRO A 43 19.09 -12.51 -15.02
N LYS A 44 20.02 -13.45 -14.91
CA LYS A 44 21.32 -13.23 -14.27
C LYS A 44 22.16 -12.17 -15.00
N THR A 45 22.11 -12.16 -16.35
CA THR A 45 22.81 -11.18 -17.18
C THR A 45 22.18 -9.80 -17.03
N LEU A 46 20.82 -9.72 -17.01
CA LEU A 46 20.10 -8.48 -16.78
C LEU A 46 20.53 -7.85 -15.46
N ARG A 47 20.45 -8.58 -14.35
CA ARG A 47 20.83 -8.09 -13.01
C ARG A 47 22.29 -7.65 -12.93
N LYS A 48 23.20 -8.33 -13.65
CA LYS A 48 24.62 -7.98 -13.64
C LYS A 48 24.95 -6.74 -14.49
N ARG A 49 24.28 -6.57 -15.64
CA ARG A 49 24.64 -5.55 -16.63
C ARG A 49 23.79 -4.29 -16.56
N PHE A 50 22.57 -4.39 -16.02
CA PHE A 50 21.57 -3.32 -16.03
C PHE A 50 21.04 -3.00 -14.64
N ARG A 51 21.78 -3.34 -13.57
CA ARG A 51 21.34 -3.08 -12.20
C ARG A 51 21.00 -1.62 -11.98
N ASP A 52 21.94 -0.73 -12.34
CA ASP A 52 21.76 0.70 -12.17
C ASP A 52 20.60 1.25 -13.03
N ASP A 53 20.41 0.69 -14.23
CA ASP A 53 19.30 1.09 -15.10
C ASP A 53 17.94 0.62 -14.55
N LEU A 54 17.86 -0.55 -13.93
CA LEU A 54 16.67 -1.04 -13.26
C LEU A 54 16.30 -0.16 -12.05
N ASP A 55 17.25 0.11 -11.18
CA ASP A 55 17.05 0.91 -9.97
C ASP A 55 16.68 2.36 -10.33
N ARG A 56 17.37 2.92 -11.33
CA ARG A 56 17.08 4.27 -11.83
C ARG A 56 15.70 4.38 -12.45
N GLY A 57 15.26 3.41 -13.26
CA GLY A 57 13.94 3.41 -13.87
C GLY A 57 12.83 3.43 -12.82
N VAL A 58 12.94 2.61 -11.78
CA VAL A 58 11.99 2.59 -10.65
C VAL A 58 11.98 3.92 -9.90
N ALA A 59 13.17 4.49 -9.62
CA ALA A 59 13.30 5.75 -8.90
C ALA A 59 12.69 6.93 -9.69
N GLU A 60 12.97 7.04 -10.98
CA GLU A 60 12.45 8.09 -11.87
C GLU A 60 10.92 8.01 -11.99
N ALA A 61 10.36 6.81 -12.17
CA ALA A 61 8.91 6.62 -12.22
C ALA A 61 8.25 6.97 -10.89
N THR A 62 8.83 6.53 -9.77
CA THR A 62 8.34 6.87 -8.43
C THR A 62 8.36 8.38 -8.19
N ALA A 63 9.44 9.06 -8.59
CA ALA A 63 9.54 10.51 -8.47
C ALA A 63 8.45 11.23 -9.29
N THR A 64 8.22 10.78 -10.52
CA THR A 64 7.18 11.33 -11.41
C THR A 64 5.78 11.18 -10.83
N VAL A 65 5.40 9.97 -10.40
CA VAL A 65 4.08 9.70 -9.80
C VAL A 65 3.91 10.45 -8.48
N SER A 66 4.96 10.51 -7.66
CA SER A 66 4.96 11.29 -6.41
C SER A 66 4.77 12.79 -6.70
N GLY A 67 5.35 13.29 -7.79
CA GLY A 67 5.16 14.67 -8.24
C GLY A 67 3.71 14.97 -8.61
N PHE A 68 3.03 14.10 -9.34
CA PHE A 68 1.62 14.23 -9.65
C PHE A 68 0.74 14.18 -8.40
N LEU A 69 1.02 13.25 -7.48
CA LEU A 69 0.30 13.17 -6.21
C LEU A 69 0.45 14.46 -5.41
N PHE A 70 1.67 14.98 -5.31
CA PHE A 70 1.97 16.23 -4.60
C PHE A 70 1.28 17.43 -5.25
N ALA A 71 1.30 17.52 -6.58
CA ALA A 71 0.60 18.56 -7.33
C ALA A 71 -0.93 18.50 -7.10
N ALA A 72 -1.52 17.29 -7.11
CA ALA A 72 -2.93 17.11 -6.79
C ALA A 72 -3.27 17.53 -5.34
N ALA A 73 -2.40 17.19 -4.38
CA ALA A 73 -2.56 17.60 -2.98
C ALA A 73 -2.48 19.14 -2.84
N LYS A 74 -1.52 19.79 -3.52
CA LYS A 74 -1.43 21.27 -3.57
C LYS A 74 -2.66 21.90 -4.21
N GLY A 75 -3.28 21.23 -5.19
CA GLY A 75 -4.54 21.67 -5.81
C GLY A 75 -5.78 21.48 -4.94
N GLY A 76 -5.63 21.02 -3.68
CA GLY A 76 -6.74 20.88 -2.72
C GLY A 76 -7.51 19.56 -2.81
N SER A 77 -6.98 18.56 -3.52
CA SER A 77 -7.59 17.22 -3.55
C SER A 77 -7.44 16.55 -2.19
N ILE A 78 -8.54 16.46 -1.44
CA ILE A 78 -8.57 15.85 -0.09
C ILE A 78 -8.06 14.40 -0.09
N PRO A 79 -8.45 13.51 -1.02
CA PRO A 79 -7.90 12.16 -1.08
C PRO A 79 -6.38 12.14 -1.26
N ALA A 80 -5.84 13.02 -2.12
CA ALA A 80 -4.41 13.12 -2.35
C ALA A 80 -3.65 13.62 -1.10
N ILE A 81 -4.23 14.59 -0.37
CA ILE A 81 -3.68 15.10 0.89
C ILE A 81 -3.63 13.99 1.94
N ILE A 82 -4.74 13.26 2.14
CA ILE A 82 -4.82 12.16 3.11
C ILE A 82 -3.81 11.07 2.75
N PHE A 83 -3.73 10.68 1.47
CA PHE A 83 -2.78 9.67 1.02
C PHE A 83 -1.34 10.11 1.26
N TRP A 84 -1.00 11.37 0.95
CA TRP A 84 0.32 11.93 1.19
C TRP A 84 0.71 11.91 2.68
N LEU A 85 -0.20 12.36 3.54
CA LEU A 85 0.01 12.37 4.99
C LEU A 85 0.20 10.94 5.53
N LYS A 86 -0.60 9.98 5.10
CA LYS A 86 -0.49 8.58 5.52
C LYS A 86 0.82 7.94 5.08
N THR A 87 1.26 8.19 3.85
CA THR A 87 2.43 7.51 3.26
C THR A 87 3.76 8.18 3.61
N ARG A 88 3.82 9.50 3.70
CA ARG A 88 5.05 10.26 3.91
C ARG A 88 5.24 10.78 5.33
N ALA A 89 4.18 11.28 5.95
CA ALA A 89 4.21 11.78 7.33
C ALA A 89 3.89 10.71 8.38
N HIS A 90 3.66 9.46 7.95
CA HIS A 90 3.28 8.35 8.83
C HIS A 90 2.06 8.66 9.72
N TRP A 91 1.20 9.55 9.24
CA TRP A 91 0.02 9.95 9.95
C TRP A 91 -0.95 8.77 10.01
N ARG A 92 -1.18 8.28 11.22
CA ARG A 92 -2.17 7.24 11.49
C ARG A 92 -3.42 7.90 12.03
N GLU A 93 -4.55 7.69 11.39
CA GLU A 93 -5.82 7.86 12.08
C GLU A 93 -5.76 6.95 13.32
N LYS A 94 -6.07 7.50 14.49
CA LYS A 94 -6.39 6.66 15.63
C LYS A 94 -7.71 5.94 15.29
N THR A 95 -7.63 4.85 14.57
CA THR A 95 -8.67 3.85 14.60
C THR A 95 -8.80 3.49 16.07
N ALA A 96 -10.02 3.50 16.59
CA ALA A 96 -10.29 2.99 17.95
C ALA A 96 -9.46 1.70 18.11
N PRO A 97 -8.79 1.50 19.25
CA PRO A 97 -7.92 0.36 19.42
C PRO A 97 -8.69 -0.86 18.95
N ASP A 98 -8.08 -1.64 18.04
CA ASP A 98 -8.50 -3.00 17.79
C ASP A 98 -8.50 -3.66 19.17
N THR A 99 -9.63 -3.63 19.83
CA THR A 99 -9.88 -4.52 20.94
C THR A 99 -9.73 -5.90 20.31
N PRO A 100 -8.69 -6.68 20.70
CA PRO A 100 -8.64 -8.06 20.26
C PRO A 100 -9.97 -8.64 20.71
N VAL A 101 -10.80 -9.04 19.76
CA VAL A 101 -11.95 -9.89 20.03
C VAL A 101 -11.33 -11.21 20.46
N SER A 102 -10.92 -11.29 21.72
CA SER A 102 -10.61 -12.55 22.39
C SER A 102 -11.92 -13.33 22.35
N GLY A 103 -11.96 -14.34 21.47
CA GLY A 103 -13.15 -15.13 21.18
C GLY A 103 -13.59 -16.08 22.30
N ASP A 104 -13.51 -15.67 23.56
CA ASP A 104 -13.91 -16.47 24.74
C ASP A 104 -14.93 -15.75 25.62
N GLY A 105 -15.59 -14.73 25.10
CA GLY A 105 -16.68 -14.02 25.77
C GLY A 105 -18.03 -14.45 25.19
N GLU A 106 -18.88 -14.99 26.02
CA GLU A 106 -20.25 -15.40 25.75
C GLU A 106 -20.98 -14.39 24.84
N ALA A 107 -21.56 -14.91 23.75
CA ALA A 107 -22.25 -14.20 22.67
C ALA A 107 -23.52 -13.45 23.09
N ASN A 108 -23.48 -12.64 24.15
CA ASN A 108 -24.67 -11.94 24.65
C ASN A 108 -24.41 -10.59 25.35
N ASP A 109 -23.22 -10.00 25.26
CA ASP A 109 -23.07 -8.61 25.70
C ASP A 109 -23.50 -7.66 24.56
N PRO A 110 -24.59 -6.90 24.73
CA PRO A 110 -25.02 -5.93 23.74
C PRO A 110 -23.94 -4.84 23.60
N VAL A 111 -23.42 -4.66 22.38
CA VAL A 111 -22.53 -3.54 22.07
C VAL A 111 -23.28 -2.24 22.32
N VAL A 112 -22.93 -1.54 23.39
CA VAL A 112 -23.48 -0.22 23.67
C VAL A 112 -22.78 0.79 22.78
N LEU A 113 -23.40 1.14 21.67
CA LEU A 113 -22.94 2.21 20.79
C LEU A 113 -23.28 3.55 21.49
N ILE A 114 -22.28 4.18 22.10
CA ILE A 114 -22.43 5.54 22.62
C ILE A 114 -22.35 6.49 21.41
N LEU A 115 -23.52 6.86 20.89
CA LEU A 115 -23.62 7.93 19.89
C LEU A 115 -23.33 9.27 20.61
N PRO A 116 -22.51 10.15 20.01
CA PRO A 116 -22.34 11.50 20.55
C PRO A 116 -23.71 12.19 20.62
N ASP A 117 -23.96 12.85 21.73
CA ASP A 117 -25.19 13.62 21.95
C ASP A 117 -25.32 14.67 20.84
N ASN A 118 -26.17 14.38 19.88
CA ASN A 118 -26.52 15.29 18.81
C ASN A 118 -27.86 15.94 19.20
N SER A 119 -27.78 16.97 20.00
CA SER A 119 -28.91 17.74 20.59
C SER A 119 -30.02 18.21 19.62
N ARG A 120 -30.08 17.60 18.43
CA ARG A 120 -31.06 17.92 17.38
C ARG A 120 -32.40 17.20 17.51
N ASP A 121 -32.46 16.14 18.36
CA ASP A 121 -33.69 15.35 18.43
C ASP A 121 -33.95 14.94 19.87
N PRO A 122 -34.76 15.72 20.64
CA PRO A 122 -35.07 15.47 22.05
C PRO A 122 -35.80 14.14 22.27
N GLU A 123 -36.60 13.66 21.32
CA GLU A 123 -37.28 12.36 21.43
C GLU A 123 -36.31 11.18 21.38
N LEU A 124 -35.27 11.24 20.56
CA LEU A 124 -34.24 10.21 20.49
C LEU A 124 -33.42 10.13 21.78
N THR A 125 -33.14 11.27 22.39
CA THR A 125 -32.41 11.35 23.69
C THR A 125 -33.19 10.67 24.81
N GLU A 126 -34.50 10.85 24.83
CA GLU A 126 -35.40 10.26 25.83
C GLU A 126 -35.50 8.72 25.65
N VAL A 127 -35.64 8.27 24.42
CA VAL A 127 -35.66 6.81 24.09
C VAL A 127 -34.37 6.12 24.49
N LEU A 128 -33.20 6.75 24.22
CA LEU A 128 -31.91 6.22 24.61
C LEU A 128 -31.71 6.17 26.12
N ARG A 129 -32.15 7.21 26.85
CA ARG A 129 -32.10 7.26 28.31
C ARG A 129 -32.93 6.15 28.94
N THR A 130 -34.17 5.95 28.48
CA THR A 130 -35.03 4.88 28.95
C THR A 130 -34.50 3.48 28.63
N ALA A 131 -33.83 3.29 27.49
CA ALA A 131 -33.17 2.02 27.14
C ALA A 131 -31.97 1.74 28.05
N GLN A 132 -31.17 2.76 28.36
CA GLN A 132 -30.04 2.65 29.30
C GLN A 132 -30.48 2.30 30.71
N GLU A 133 -31.51 2.98 31.21
CA GLU A 133 -32.06 2.70 32.57
C GLU A 133 -32.57 1.26 32.69
N LYS A 134 -33.28 0.76 31.67
CA LYS A 134 -33.74 -0.64 31.64
C LYS A 134 -32.58 -1.63 31.60
N HIS A 135 -31.50 -1.32 30.87
CA HIS A 135 -30.32 -2.17 30.82
C HIS A 135 -29.59 -2.23 32.16
N PHE A 136 -29.38 -1.11 32.83
CA PHE A 136 -28.74 -1.06 34.15
C PHE A 136 -29.63 -1.70 35.27
N ALA A 137 -30.93 -1.56 35.18
CA ALA A 137 -31.85 -2.22 36.13
C ALA A 137 -31.80 -3.76 35.99
N ARG A 138 -31.61 -4.28 34.77
CA ARG A 138 -31.48 -5.72 34.53
C ARG A 138 -30.15 -6.28 35.05
N LYS A 139 -29.05 -5.49 34.96
CA LYS A 139 -27.72 -5.89 35.44
C LYS A 139 -27.61 -5.91 36.96
N ARG A 140 -28.43 -5.11 37.69
CA ARG A 140 -28.49 -5.09 39.18
C ARG A 140 -29.29 -6.25 39.77
N ARG A 141 -30.02 -7.01 38.96
CA ARG A 141 -30.85 -8.14 39.43
C ARG A 141 -30.21 -9.52 39.20
N ARG A 142 -28.98 -9.54 38.68
CA ARG A 142 -28.14 -10.74 38.59
C ARG A 142 -26.97 -10.65 39.54
#